data_15e36846097ab7964576725ee6edf3ef
#
_entry.id   15e36846097ab7964576725ee6edf3ef
#
_cell.length_a   1.000
_cell.length_b   1.000
_cell.length_c   1.000
_cell.angle_alpha   90.00
_cell.angle_beta   90.00
_cell.angle_gamma   90.00
#
_symmetry.space_group_name_H-M   'P 1'
#
loop_
_entity.id
_entity.type
_entity.pdbx_description
1 polymer ?
#
loop_
_entity_poly.entity_id
_entity_poly.type
_entity_poly.pdbx_seq_one_letter_code
_entity_poly.pdbx_strand_id
1 'polypeptide(L)'
;EFRPAYDAGIMSDSMYWNRISASVELGEFDIAEAVELDNRYYMDSEPEMVALVQRLIGEGHTVGLLSNIPTTLADAVRSEHDWIEDCAAVVFSCDIGVAKPDAEAYKVAVDALAATAEKVHFFDDRQDFVDGAAAAGLQAHLFTSADDVRAIVDES
;
A
#
# COMPACT_ATOMS: atom_id res chain seq x y z
N GLU A 1 1.36 -17.13 -4.11
CA GLU A 1 2.18 -17.74 -3.03
C GLU A 1 3.48 -16.97 -2.75
N PHE A 2 4.13 -16.34 -3.78
CA PHE A 2 5.41 -15.63 -3.63
C PHE A 2 5.26 -14.11 -3.48
N ARG A 3 4.09 -13.53 -3.80
CA ARG A 3 3.85 -12.09 -3.81
C ARG A 3 4.16 -11.39 -2.48
N PRO A 4 3.77 -11.91 -1.29
CA PRO A 4 4.06 -11.23 -0.03
C PRO A 4 5.55 -11.03 0.24
N ALA A 5 6.40 -12.00 -0.10
CA ALA A 5 7.85 -11.86 0.07
C ALA A 5 8.48 -10.89 -0.95
N TYR A 6 7.88 -10.77 -2.13
CA TYR A 6 8.29 -9.82 -3.16
C TYR A 6 7.89 -8.39 -2.75
N ASP A 7 6.65 -8.20 -2.32
CA ASP A 7 6.16 -6.91 -1.83
C ASP A 7 6.89 -6.43 -0.55
N ALA A 8 7.37 -7.35 0.28
CA ALA A 8 8.20 -7.03 1.43
C ALA A 8 9.68 -6.74 1.09
N GLY A 9 10.08 -6.74 -0.20
CA GLY A 9 11.47 -6.53 -0.61
C GLY A 9 12.44 -7.66 -0.25
N ILE A 10 11.93 -8.78 0.30
CA ILE A 10 12.74 -9.96 0.67
C ILE A 10 13.20 -10.72 -0.58
N MET A 11 12.43 -10.62 -1.64
CA MET A 11 12.67 -11.30 -2.91
C MET A 11 12.93 -10.26 -4.01
N SER A 12 14.03 -10.43 -4.74
CA SER A 12 14.32 -9.57 -5.91
C SER A 12 13.39 -9.89 -7.09
N ASP A 13 13.29 -8.97 -8.05
CA ASP A 13 12.54 -9.16 -9.31
C ASP A 13 12.92 -10.47 -9.98
N SER A 14 14.23 -10.72 -10.15
CA SER A 14 14.72 -11.94 -10.79
C SER A 14 14.30 -13.20 -10.03
N MET A 15 14.33 -13.19 -8.69
CA MET A 15 13.89 -14.32 -7.88
C MET A 15 12.39 -14.55 -8.00
N TYR A 16 11.60 -13.49 -7.94
CA TYR A 16 10.14 -13.56 -8.03
C TYR A 16 9.69 -14.06 -9.40
N TRP A 17 10.11 -13.40 -10.46
CA TRP A 17 9.68 -13.70 -11.82
C TRP A 17 10.18 -15.06 -12.32
N ASN A 18 11.39 -15.50 -11.94
CA ASN A 18 11.84 -16.86 -12.23
C ASN A 18 11.00 -17.93 -11.51
N ARG A 19 10.55 -17.67 -10.28
CA ARG A 19 9.64 -18.60 -9.57
C ARG A 19 8.26 -18.64 -10.21
N ILE A 20 7.73 -17.51 -10.63
CA ILE A 20 6.45 -17.45 -11.37
C ILE A 20 6.57 -18.23 -12.67
N SER A 21 7.58 -17.97 -13.49
CA SER A 21 7.82 -18.68 -14.75
C SER A 21 7.89 -20.21 -14.55
N ALA A 22 8.65 -20.66 -13.56
CA ALA A 22 8.76 -22.09 -13.24
C ALA A 22 7.43 -22.70 -12.78
N SER A 23 6.58 -21.92 -12.06
CA SER A 23 5.30 -22.43 -11.53
C SER A 23 4.22 -22.62 -12.60
N VAL A 24 4.33 -21.91 -13.73
CA VAL A 24 3.35 -21.96 -14.84
C VAL A 24 3.96 -22.55 -16.13
N GLU A 25 5.16 -23.12 -16.02
CA GLU A 25 5.89 -23.74 -17.14
C GLU A 25 6.04 -22.79 -18.36
N LEU A 26 6.12 -21.48 -18.10
CA LEU A 26 6.51 -20.50 -19.11
C LEU A 26 7.97 -20.76 -19.49
N GLY A 27 8.24 -20.82 -20.79
CA GLY A 27 9.62 -20.88 -21.30
C GLY A 27 10.43 -19.64 -20.93
N GLU A 28 11.47 -19.36 -21.67
CA GLU A 28 12.24 -18.12 -21.53
C GLU A 28 11.33 -16.91 -21.73
N PHE A 29 11.38 -15.95 -20.80
CA PHE A 29 10.67 -14.67 -20.89
C PHE A 29 11.57 -13.54 -20.38
N ASP A 30 11.27 -12.31 -20.80
CA ASP A 30 12.02 -11.13 -20.38
C ASP A 30 11.52 -10.65 -19.02
N ILE A 31 12.38 -10.75 -18.00
CA ILE A 31 12.07 -10.31 -16.63
C ILE A 31 11.86 -8.80 -16.58
N ALA A 32 12.62 -8.01 -17.34
CA ALA A 32 12.48 -6.56 -17.34
C ALA A 32 11.13 -6.14 -17.94
N GLU A 33 10.69 -6.80 -19.01
CA GLU A 33 9.36 -6.60 -19.58
C GLU A 33 8.25 -6.99 -18.58
N ALA A 34 8.41 -8.10 -17.87
CA ALA A 34 7.43 -8.53 -16.87
C ALA A 34 7.31 -7.53 -15.70
N VAL A 35 8.44 -7.01 -15.21
CA VAL A 35 8.47 -5.95 -14.19
C VAL A 35 7.79 -4.66 -14.70
N GLU A 36 8.09 -4.25 -15.93
CA GLU A 36 7.47 -3.06 -16.52
C GLU A 36 5.94 -3.22 -16.66
N LEU A 37 5.47 -4.40 -17.06
CA LEU A 37 4.04 -4.68 -17.16
C LEU A 37 3.35 -4.72 -15.80
N ASP A 38 3.98 -5.33 -14.78
CA ASP A 38 3.47 -5.35 -13.40
C ASP A 38 3.39 -3.92 -12.84
N ASN A 39 4.45 -3.13 -12.98
CA ASN A 39 4.47 -1.73 -12.57
C ASN A 39 3.36 -0.93 -13.27
N ARG A 40 3.24 -1.04 -14.58
CA ARG A 40 2.21 -0.33 -15.35
C ARG A 40 0.79 -0.67 -14.90
N TYR A 41 0.54 -1.92 -14.52
CA TYR A 41 -0.77 -2.36 -14.05
C TYR A 41 -1.16 -1.70 -12.71
N TYR A 42 -0.19 -1.42 -11.83
CA TYR A 42 -0.42 -0.86 -10.50
C TYR A 42 -0.11 0.65 -10.39
N MET A 43 0.32 1.29 -11.48
CA MET A 43 0.68 2.71 -11.46
C MET A 43 -0.52 3.66 -11.46
N ASP A 44 -1.66 3.24 -11.97
CA ASP A 44 -2.82 4.11 -12.09
C ASP A 44 -3.39 4.44 -10.70
N SER A 45 -3.43 5.73 -10.38
CA SER A 45 -4.12 6.22 -9.19
C SER A 45 -5.56 6.59 -9.55
N GLU A 46 -6.51 6.20 -8.71
CA GLU A 46 -7.90 6.62 -8.86
C GLU A 46 -8.02 8.14 -8.61
N PRO A 47 -8.35 8.97 -9.61
CA PRO A 47 -8.32 10.44 -9.46
C PRO A 47 -9.24 10.96 -8.34
N GLU A 48 -10.36 10.29 -8.10
CA GLU A 48 -11.30 10.65 -7.05
C GLU A 48 -10.69 10.43 -5.66
N MET A 49 -9.93 9.34 -5.48
CA MET A 49 -9.21 9.07 -4.22
C MET A 49 -8.06 10.04 -4.00
N VAL A 50 -7.31 10.38 -5.04
CA VAL A 50 -6.26 11.41 -4.93
C VAL A 50 -6.87 12.75 -4.50
N ALA A 51 -7.97 13.16 -5.13
CA ALA A 51 -8.67 14.40 -4.77
C ALA A 51 -9.20 14.37 -3.33
N LEU A 52 -9.71 13.22 -2.86
CA LEU A 52 -10.14 13.06 -1.47
C LEU A 52 -8.97 13.19 -0.50
N VAL A 53 -7.84 12.53 -0.75
CA VAL A 53 -6.63 12.61 0.09
C VAL A 53 -6.15 14.06 0.18
N GLN A 54 -6.02 14.75 -0.96
CA GLN A 54 -5.59 16.16 -0.98
C GLN A 54 -6.57 17.08 -0.23
N ARG A 55 -7.87 16.83 -0.35
CA ARG A 55 -8.90 17.57 0.40
C ARG A 55 -8.74 17.37 1.90
N LEU A 56 -8.63 16.13 2.37
CA LEU A 56 -8.47 15.81 3.78
C LEU A 56 -7.21 16.45 4.38
N ILE A 57 -6.09 16.42 3.64
CA ILE A 57 -4.85 17.11 4.03
C ILE A 57 -5.10 18.63 4.13
N GLY A 58 -5.78 19.22 3.15
CA GLY A 58 -6.14 20.64 3.13
C GLY A 58 -7.08 21.07 4.28
N GLU A 59 -7.91 20.18 4.78
CA GLU A 59 -8.80 20.36 5.94
C GLU A 59 -8.07 20.15 7.28
N GLY A 60 -6.79 19.72 7.25
CA GLY A 60 -5.94 19.57 8.43
C GLY A 60 -5.89 18.17 9.02
N HIS A 61 -6.43 17.17 8.31
CA HIS A 61 -6.26 15.76 8.71
C HIS A 61 -4.84 15.29 8.49
N THR A 62 -4.34 14.44 9.38
CA THR A 62 -3.06 13.74 9.21
C THR A 62 -3.28 12.48 8.39
N VAL A 63 -2.86 12.48 7.14
CA VAL A 63 -3.06 11.35 6.22
C VAL A 63 -1.75 10.61 5.99
N GLY A 64 -1.80 9.27 5.99
CA GLY A 64 -0.68 8.40 5.66
C GLY A 64 -1.04 7.36 4.63
N LEU A 65 -0.03 6.87 3.92
CA LEU A 65 -0.13 5.78 2.96
C LEU A 65 0.63 4.56 3.49
N LEU A 66 -0.04 3.40 3.54
CA LEU A 66 0.57 2.09 3.84
C LEU A 66 0.27 1.13 2.70
N SER A 67 1.29 0.77 1.91
CA SER A 67 1.13 -0.08 0.73
C SER A 67 2.04 -1.29 0.73
N ASN A 68 1.47 -2.45 0.34
CA ASN A 68 2.25 -3.64 0.00
C ASN A 68 2.72 -3.49 -1.45
N ILE A 69 4.01 -3.29 -1.65
CA ILE A 69 4.56 -2.87 -2.94
C ILE A 69 6.03 -3.30 -3.06
N PRO A 70 6.45 -3.91 -4.19
CA PRO A 70 7.86 -4.24 -4.42
C PRO A 70 8.70 -2.99 -4.72
N THR A 71 10.02 -3.11 -4.56
CA THR A 71 10.97 -1.97 -4.65
C THR A 71 10.86 -1.22 -5.97
N THR A 72 10.83 -1.91 -7.09
CA THR A 72 10.77 -1.27 -8.42
C THR A 72 9.49 -0.47 -8.65
N LEU A 73 8.35 -0.98 -8.17
CA LEU A 73 7.09 -0.23 -8.23
C LEU A 73 7.09 0.94 -7.23
N ALA A 74 7.65 0.77 -6.03
CA ALA A 74 7.76 1.86 -5.06
C ALA A 74 8.59 3.04 -5.61
N ASP A 75 9.69 2.75 -6.31
CA ASP A 75 10.52 3.76 -6.95
C ASP A 75 9.76 4.49 -8.08
N ALA A 76 8.99 3.75 -8.89
CA ALA A 76 8.14 4.32 -9.94
C ALA A 76 7.04 5.22 -9.33
N VAL A 77 6.35 4.77 -8.29
CA VAL A 77 5.32 5.57 -7.58
C VAL A 77 5.91 6.87 -7.03
N ARG A 78 7.08 6.82 -6.40
CA ARG A 78 7.75 8.03 -5.89
C ARG A 78 8.12 9.01 -7.00
N SER A 79 8.45 8.51 -8.19
CA SER A 79 8.87 9.36 -9.30
C SER A 79 7.72 9.97 -10.08
N GLU A 80 6.53 9.36 -10.07
CA GLU A 80 5.40 9.74 -10.93
C GLU A 80 4.22 10.35 -10.17
N HIS A 81 4.15 10.16 -8.84
CA HIS A 81 3.03 10.61 -8.01
C HIS A 81 3.44 11.63 -6.95
N ASP A 82 3.60 12.89 -7.36
CA ASP A 82 3.99 13.99 -6.47
C ASP A 82 3.03 14.16 -5.27
N TRP A 83 1.75 13.77 -5.41
CA TRP A 83 0.74 13.92 -4.36
C TRP A 83 1.05 13.12 -3.08
N ILE A 84 1.86 12.06 -3.16
CA ILE A 84 2.24 11.30 -1.96
C ILE A 84 3.17 12.08 -1.03
N GLU A 85 3.87 13.10 -1.55
CA GLU A 85 4.75 13.97 -0.75
C GLU A 85 3.95 14.84 0.24
N ASP A 86 2.67 15.08 -0.03
CA ASP A 86 1.78 15.81 0.86
C ASP A 86 1.31 14.96 2.05
N CYS A 87 1.46 13.64 1.98
CA CYS A 87 1.11 12.73 3.08
C CYS A 87 2.08 12.89 4.26
N ALA A 88 1.55 12.85 5.47
CA ALA A 88 2.35 12.92 6.70
C ALA A 88 3.28 11.70 6.87
N ALA A 89 2.91 10.56 6.31
CA ALA A 89 3.73 9.36 6.27
C ALA A 89 3.45 8.55 4.99
N VAL A 90 4.51 8.02 4.38
CA VAL A 90 4.44 7.06 3.26
C VAL A 90 5.25 5.83 3.67
N VAL A 91 4.56 4.72 3.88
CA VAL A 91 5.16 3.46 4.34
C VAL A 91 4.94 2.41 3.26
N PHE A 92 6.02 2.00 2.62
CA PHE A 92 6.02 0.90 1.65
C PHE A 92 6.60 -0.36 2.29
N SER A 93 5.95 -1.50 2.07
CA SER A 93 6.36 -2.78 2.64
C SER A 93 7.79 -3.18 2.28
N CYS A 94 8.26 -2.85 1.08
CA CYS A 94 9.63 -3.12 0.64
C CYS A 94 10.69 -2.32 1.43
N ASP A 95 10.36 -1.14 1.98
CA ASP A 95 11.29 -0.34 2.77
C ASP A 95 11.45 -0.88 4.19
N ILE A 96 10.37 -1.44 4.74
CA ILE A 96 10.31 -1.90 6.12
C ILE A 96 10.50 -3.41 6.28
N GLY A 97 10.54 -4.16 5.17
CA GLY A 97 10.77 -5.61 5.16
C GLY A 97 9.58 -6.46 5.64
N VAL A 98 8.43 -5.86 5.88
CA VAL A 98 7.19 -6.53 6.30
C VAL A 98 5.99 -5.97 5.54
N ALA A 99 4.95 -6.78 5.36
CA ALA A 99 3.78 -6.45 4.55
C ALA A 99 2.50 -6.70 5.34
N LYS A 100 1.43 -5.95 5.03
CA LYS A 100 0.07 -6.27 5.51
C LYS A 100 -0.25 -7.73 5.15
N PRO A 101 -0.89 -8.51 6.02
CA PRO A 101 -1.52 -8.17 7.30
C PRO A 101 -0.63 -8.35 8.55
N ASP A 102 0.71 -8.33 8.44
CA ASP A 102 1.58 -8.43 9.61
C ASP A 102 1.39 -7.21 10.53
N ALA A 103 1.24 -7.46 11.84
CA ALA A 103 1.00 -6.41 12.84
C ALA A 103 2.09 -5.33 12.86
N GLU A 104 3.34 -5.69 12.57
CA GLU A 104 4.46 -4.74 12.53
C GLU A 104 4.29 -3.70 11.40
N ALA A 105 3.69 -4.06 10.26
CA ALA A 105 3.42 -3.10 9.19
C ALA A 105 2.49 -1.96 9.65
N TYR A 106 1.41 -2.30 10.37
CA TYR A 106 0.48 -1.30 10.92
C TYR A 106 1.13 -0.47 12.02
N LYS A 107 1.92 -1.12 12.90
CA LYS A 107 2.64 -0.42 13.95
C LYS A 107 3.60 0.63 13.39
N VAL A 108 4.39 0.29 12.38
CA VAL A 108 5.30 1.23 11.70
C VAL A 108 4.53 2.40 11.11
N ALA A 109 3.38 2.15 10.47
CA ALA A 109 2.55 3.21 9.90
C ALA A 109 1.98 4.15 10.97
N VAL A 110 1.49 3.61 12.09
CA VAL A 110 0.97 4.39 13.24
C VAL A 110 2.08 5.23 13.88
N ASP A 111 3.26 4.63 14.09
CA ASP A 111 4.43 5.34 14.64
C ASP A 111 4.89 6.48 13.71
N ALA A 112 4.90 6.24 12.40
CA ALA A 112 5.25 7.26 11.40
C ALA A 112 4.27 8.45 11.37
N LEU A 113 2.99 8.21 11.69
CA LEU A 113 1.98 9.25 11.86
C LEU A 113 2.06 9.99 13.20
N ALA A 114 2.93 9.55 14.11
CA ALA A 114 3.00 10.03 15.50
C ALA A 114 1.62 9.97 16.21
N ALA A 115 0.82 8.96 15.90
CA ALA A 115 -0.54 8.75 16.39
C ALA A 115 -0.62 7.57 17.40
N THR A 116 -1.81 7.32 17.92
CA THR A 116 -2.16 6.09 18.65
C THR A 116 -3.12 5.27 17.79
N ALA A 117 -2.98 3.96 17.81
CA ALA A 117 -3.72 3.06 16.92
C ALA A 117 -5.23 3.30 16.96
N GLU A 118 -5.79 3.50 18.16
CA GLU A 118 -7.23 3.70 18.37
C GLU A 118 -7.79 4.99 17.75
N LYS A 119 -6.90 5.91 17.32
CA LYS A 119 -7.27 7.18 16.68
C LYS A 119 -7.05 7.17 15.17
N VAL A 120 -6.51 6.08 14.63
CA VAL A 120 -6.22 5.96 13.21
C VAL A 120 -7.34 5.20 12.52
N HIS A 121 -8.02 5.85 11.57
CA HIS A 121 -8.90 5.18 10.62
C HIS A 121 -8.05 4.57 9.51
N PHE A 122 -8.21 3.29 9.27
CA PHE A 122 -7.53 2.54 8.21
C PHE A 122 -8.55 2.03 7.20
N PHE A 123 -8.27 2.26 5.93
CA PHE A 123 -9.12 1.85 4.81
C PHE A 123 -8.32 0.99 3.84
N ASP A 124 -8.87 -0.16 3.47
CA ASP A 124 -8.27 -1.08 2.49
C ASP A 124 -9.38 -1.87 1.80
N ASP A 125 -9.22 -2.23 0.55
CA ASP A 125 -10.19 -3.02 -0.24
C ASP A 125 -10.10 -4.52 0.05
N ARG A 126 -9.10 -4.96 0.80
CA ARG A 126 -8.88 -6.35 1.19
C ARG A 126 -9.29 -6.61 2.63
N GLN A 127 -10.24 -7.53 2.80
CA GLN A 127 -10.76 -7.89 4.12
C GLN A 127 -9.66 -8.42 5.06
N ASP A 128 -8.71 -9.24 4.57
CA ASP A 128 -7.63 -9.77 5.39
C ASP A 128 -6.69 -8.65 5.91
N PHE A 129 -6.53 -7.56 5.17
CA PHE A 129 -5.77 -6.39 5.64
C PHE A 129 -6.56 -5.55 6.64
N VAL A 130 -7.86 -5.41 6.44
CA VAL A 130 -8.76 -4.77 7.41
C VAL A 130 -8.78 -5.53 8.74
N ASP A 131 -8.89 -6.86 8.69
CA ASP A 131 -8.87 -7.71 9.88
C ASP A 131 -7.54 -7.59 10.63
N GLY A 132 -6.41 -7.55 9.90
CA GLY A 132 -5.08 -7.32 10.47
C GLY A 132 -4.94 -5.96 11.15
N ALA A 133 -5.46 -4.90 10.54
CA ALA A 133 -5.46 -3.55 11.11
C ALA A 133 -6.31 -3.48 12.38
N ALA A 134 -7.50 -4.07 12.36
CA ALA A 134 -8.37 -4.16 13.55
C ALA A 134 -7.68 -4.92 14.70
N ALA A 135 -7.00 -6.04 14.40
CA ALA A 135 -6.23 -6.79 15.38
C ALA A 135 -5.04 -5.99 15.93
N ALA A 136 -4.48 -5.05 15.17
CA ALA A 136 -3.43 -4.12 15.60
C ALA A 136 -3.99 -2.89 16.37
N GLY A 137 -5.32 -2.80 16.54
CA GLY A 137 -5.99 -1.77 17.34
C GLY A 137 -6.44 -0.53 16.58
N LEU A 138 -6.35 -0.52 15.24
CA LEU A 138 -6.83 0.57 14.40
C LEU A 138 -8.36 0.51 14.24
N GLN A 139 -8.97 1.66 13.92
CA GLN A 139 -10.35 1.73 13.44
C GLN A 139 -10.36 1.33 11.95
N ALA A 140 -10.54 0.03 11.69
CA ALA A 140 -10.35 -0.53 10.36
C ALA A 140 -11.67 -0.66 9.59
N HIS A 141 -11.67 -0.24 8.34
CA HIS A 141 -12.84 -0.15 7.47
C HIS A 141 -12.54 -0.80 6.11
N LEU A 142 -13.44 -1.66 5.64
CA LEU A 142 -13.36 -2.14 4.27
C LEU A 142 -13.68 -0.97 3.32
N PHE A 143 -12.75 -0.66 2.42
CA PHE A 143 -12.96 0.36 1.41
C PHE A 143 -14.03 -0.08 0.40
N THR A 144 -14.98 0.79 0.14
CA THR A 144 -16.05 0.58 -0.83
C THR A 144 -16.15 1.74 -1.82
N SER A 145 -15.99 2.98 -1.35
CA SER A 145 -16.00 4.18 -2.19
C SER A 145 -15.37 5.38 -1.48
N ALA A 146 -15.02 6.41 -2.24
CA ALA A 146 -14.55 7.68 -1.69
C ALA A 146 -15.62 8.37 -0.81
N ASP A 147 -16.89 8.23 -1.15
CA ASP A 147 -17.99 8.80 -0.38
C ASP A 147 -18.14 8.14 1.00
N ASP A 148 -17.94 6.82 1.10
CA ASP A 148 -17.98 6.13 2.39
C ASP A 148 -16.79 6.51 3.28
N VAL A 149 -15.59 6.66 2.71
CA VAL A 149 -14.43 7.19 3.45
C VAL A 149 -14.75 8.57 4.02
N ARG A 150 -15.32 9.46 3.19
CA ARG A 150 -15.70 10.82 3.59
C ARG A 150 -16.70 10.81 4.72
N ALA A 151 -17.76 10.02 4.62
CA ALA A 151 -18.80 9.92 5.63
C ALA A 151 -18.23 9.50 7.01
N ILE A 152 -17.31 8.52 7.02
CA ILE A 152 -16.66 8.04 8.24
C ILE A 152 -15.76 9.11 8.87
N VAL A 153 -14.97 9.82 8.04
CA VAL A 153 -14.04 10.84 8.52
C VAL A 153 -14.79 12.09 9.01
N ASP A 154 -15.88 12.51 8.34
CA ASP A 154 -16.67 13.68 8.72
C ASP A 154 -17.47 13.44 10.02
N GLU A 155 -17.68 12.20 10.47
CA GLU A 155 -18.35 11.82 11.72
C GLU A 155 -17.38 11.66 12.91
N SER A 156 -16.05 11.74 12.68
CA SER A 156 -14.98 11.47 13.67
C SER A 156 -14.44 12.77 14.28
#